data_fc28c668ae3b7f8490e921f15e7b6cf6
#
_entry.id   fc28c668ae3b7f8490e921f15e7b6cf6
#
_cell.length_a   1.000
_cell.length_b   1.000
_cell.length_c   1.000
_cell.angle_alpha   90.00
_cell.angle_beta   90.00
_cell.angle_gamma   90.00
#
_symmetry.space_group_name_H-M   'P 1'
#
loop_
_entity.id
_entity.type
_entity.pdbx_description
1 polymer ?
#
loop_
_entity_poly.entity_id
_entity_poly.type
_entity_poly.pdbx_seq_one_letter_code
_entity_poly.pdbx_strand_id
1 'polypeptide(L)'
;MDILLLVGGLLLILIGANGLTDGAASVAKRFRIPSIVIGLTIVAFGTSAPELAVSVSSALKGSADIAIGNVVGSNIFNTLMIVGCTALFAPIVITRNTLRKEIPLCILSSIALLICANDILLNHATENVISITDGLL
;
A
#
# COMPACT_ATOMS: atom_id res chain seq x y z
N MET A 1 -8.16 -12.49 -25.47
CA MET A 1 -8.25 -11.03 -25.23
C MET A 1 -7.70 -10.66 -23.87
N ASP A 2 -7.95 -11.45 -22.84
CA ASP A 2 -7.58 -11.15 -21.46
C ASP A 2 -6.06 -11.16 -21.19
N ILE A 3 -5.33 -12.07 -21.83
CA ILE A 3 -3.85 -12.13 -21.72
C ILE A 3 -3.20 -10.88 -22.32
N LEU A 4 -3.71 -10.40 -23.46
CA LEU A 4 -3.22 -9.17 -24.09
C LEU A 4 -3.48 -7.94 -23.23
N LEU A 5 -4.64 -7.86 -22.59
CA LEU A 5 -5.00 -6.80 -21.65
C LEU A 5 -4.14 -6.87 -20.38
N LEU A 6 -3.88 -8.08 -19.88
CA LEU A 6 -3.01 -8.30 -18.73
C LEU A 6 -1.57 -7.83 -19.02
N VAL A 7 -0.99 -8.30 -20.12
CA VAL A 7 0.38 -7.93 -20.52
C VAL A 7 0.48 -6.43 -20.81
N GLY A 8 -0.50 -5.88 -21.54
CA GLY A 8 -0.56 -4.44 -21.81
C GLY A 8 -0.67 -3.61 -20.54
N GLY A 9 -1.50 -4.04 -19.59
CA GLY A 9 -1.63 -3.40 -18.27
C GLY A 9 -0.33 -3.43 -17.46
N LEU A 10 0.34 -4.57 -17.42
CA LEU A 10 1.66 -4.71 -16.76
C LEU A 10 2.72 -3.78 -17.38
N LEU A 11 2.78 -3.72 -18.70
CA LEU A 11 3.71 -2.81 -19.38
C LEU A 11 3.41 -1.34 -19.08
N LEU A 12 2.15 -0.95 -19.05
CA LEU A 12 1.73 0.42 -18.69
C LEU A 12 2.10 0.75 -17.23
N ILE A 13 1.93 -0.19 -16.31
CA ILE A 13 2.33 -0.02 -14.90
C ILE A 13 3.84 0.19 -14.81
N LEU A 14 4.66 -0.63 -15.49
CA LEU A 14 6.12 -0.50 -15.49
C LEU A 14 6.59 0.84 -16.07
N ILE A 15 6.02 1.26 -17.19
CA ILE A 15 6.36 2.56 -17.82
C ILE A 15 5.93 3.71 -16.90
N GLY A 16 4.74 3.63 -16.31
CA GLY A 16 4.22 4.62 -15.38
C GLY A 16 5.06 4.73 -14.10
N ALA A 17 5.45 3.60 -13.52
CA ALA A 17 6.31 3.56 -12.32
C ALA A 17 7.69 4.19 -12.58
N ASN A 18 8.32 3.87 -13.72
CA ASN A 18 9.59 4.50 -14.12
C ASN A 18 9.43 6.01 -14.31
N GLY A 19 8.41 6.44 -15.05
CA GLY A 19 8.13 7.86 -15.26
C GLY A 19 7.85 8.61 -13.96
N LEU A 20 7.13 8.00 -13.02
CA LEU A 20 6.88 8.57 -11.69
C LEU A 20 8.17 8.74 -10.91
N THR A 21 9.02 7.71 -10.89
CA THR A 21 10.31 7.73 -10.16
C THR A 21 11.26 8.79 -10.73
N ASP A 22 11.40 8.85 -12.04
CA ASP A 22 12.27 9.82 -12.72
C ASP A 22 11.73 11.25 -12.55
N GLY A 23 10.42 11.44 -12.68
CA GLY A 23 9.75 12.72 -12.43
C GLY A 23 9.95 13.19 -10.99
N ALA A 24 9.72 12.31 -10.02
CA ALA A 24 9.91 12.59 -8.60
C ALA A 24 11.39 12.96 -8.29
N ALA A 25 12.35 12.23 -8.87
CA ALA A 25 13.77 12.52 -8.70
C ALA A 25 14.14 13.88 -9.30
N SER A 26 13.54 14.27 -10.43
CA SER A 26 13.75 15.57 -11.08
C SER A 26 13.21 16.72 -10.22
N VAL A 27 12.03 16.54 -9.64
CA VAL A 27 11.43 17.50 -8.69
C VAL A 27 12.31 17.64 -7.45
N ALA A 28 12.79 16.53 -6.87
CA ALA A 28 13.68 16.53 -5.72
C ALA A 28 14.95 17.38 -5.99
N LYS A 29 15.59 17.16 -7.13
CA LYS A 29 16.79 17.92 -7.53
C LYS A 29 16.48 19.42 -7.68
N ARG A 30 15.37 19.78 -8.33
CA ARG A 30 15.01 21.19 -8.59
C ARG A 30 14.73 21.97 -7.32
N PHE A 31 14.05 21.35 -6.35
CA PHE A 31 13.67 22.00 -5.10
C PHE A 31 14.65 21.72 -3.94
N ARG A 32 15.76 21.03 -4.20
CA ARG A 32 16.73 20.61 -3.17
C ARG A 32 16.11 19.83 -2.01
N ILE A 33 15.03 19.10 -2.30
CA ILE A 33 14.36 18.24 -1.33
C ILE A 33 15.14 16.92 -1.25
N PRO A 34 15.42 16.39 -0.05
CA PRO A 34 16.04 15.08 0.08
C PRO A 34 15.26 14.02 -0.68
N SER A 35 15.93 13.20 -1.47
CA SER A 35 15.29 12.15 -2.29
C SER A 35 14.49 11.15 -1.47
N ILE A 36 14.87 10.95 -0.21
CA ILE A 36 14.12 10.09 0.71
C ILE A 36 12.71 10.64 1.00
N VAL A 37 12.54 11.96 1.11
CA VAL A 37 11.22 12.57 1.33
C VAL A 37 10.32 12.35 0.11
N ILE A 38 10.85 12.54 -1.09
CA ILE A 38 10.11 12.29 -2.33
C ILE A 38 9.74 10.80 -2.46
N GLY A 39 10.66 9.90 -2.11
CA GLY A 39 10.40 8.46 -2.11
C GLY A 39 9.29 8.06 -1.14
N LEU A 40 9.33 8.58 0.08
CA LEU A 40 8.32 8.29 1.13
C LEU A 40 6.97 9.00 0.90
N THR A 41 6.88 9.95 -0.02
CA THR A 41 5.64 10.68 -0.32
C THR A 41 5.14 10.40 -1.72
N ILE A 42 5.66 11.08 -2.73
CA ILE A 42 5.15 11.05 -4.11
C ILE A 42 5.27 9.63 -4.71
N VAL A 43 6.43 8.99 -4.56
CA VAL A 43 6.65 7.66 -5.13
C VAL A 43 5.80 6.62 -4.37
N ALA A 44 5.79 6.67 -3.04
CA ALA A 44 5.00 5.74 -2.23
C ALA A 44 3.50 5.87 -2.55
N PHE A 45 2.96 7.10 -2.63
CA PHE A 45 1.58 7.33 -3.01
C PHE A 45 1.28 6.81 -4.42
N GLY A 46 2.16 7.11 -5.39
CA GLY A 46 1.97 6.69 -6.77
C GLY A 46 2.01 5.18 -6.96
N THR A 47 2.88 4.47 -6.23
CA THR A 47 2.95 3.00 -6.28
C THR A 47 1.78 2.33 -5.59
N SER A 48 1.15 2.98 -4.61
CA SER A 48 -0.06 2.48 -3.92
C SER A 48 -1.38 2.95 -4.58
N ALA A 49 -1.32 3.75 -5.64
CA ALA A 49 -2.51 4.23 -6.33
C ALA A 49 -3.37 3.10 -6.95
N PRO A 50 -2.81 2.02 -7.53
CA PRO A 50 -3.59 0.88 -8.00
C PRO A 50 -4.37 0.19 -6.87
N GLU A 51 -3.75 -0.03 -5.72
CA GLU A 51 -4.40 -0.63 -4.56
C GLU A 51 -5.53 0.25 -4.04
N LEU A 52 -5.31 1.57 -3.98
CA LEU A 52 -6.34 2.52 -3.63
C LEU A 52 -7.53 2.46 -4.60
N ALA A 53 -7.27 2.44 -5.91
CA ALA A 53 -8.31 2.37 -6.93
C ALA A 53 -9.14 1.08 -6.82
N VAL A 54 -8.49 -0.07 -6.60
CA VAL A 54 -9.16 -1.36 -6.39
C VAL A 54 -10.00 -1.33 -5.13
N SER A 55 -9.45 -0.86 -4.01
CA SER A 55 -10.14 -0.82 -2.72
C SER A 55 -11.37 0.10 -2.76
N VAL A 56 -11.22 1.31 -3.31
CA VAL A 56 -12.35 2.26 -3.46
C VAL A 56 -13.42 1.70 -4.41
N SER A 57 -13.01 1.16 -5.56
CA SER A 57 -13.96 0.56 -6.52
C SER A 57 -14.73 -0.61 -5.92
N SER A 58 -14.06 -1.47 -5.15
CA SER A 58 -14.68 -2.62 -4.49
C SER A 58 -15.63 -2.18 -3.37
N ALA A 59 -15.24 -1.21 -2.58
CA ALA A 59 -16.09 -0.63 -1.53
C ALA A 59 -17.37 -0.01 -2.11
N LEU A 60 -17.25 0.77 -3.20
CA LEU A 60 -18.41 1.35 -3.90
C LEU A 60 -19.35 0.31 -4.51
N LYS A 61 -18.84 -0.89 -4.81
CA LYS A 61 -19.64 -2.02 -5.30
C LYS A 61 -20.21 -2.89 -4.16
N GLY A 62 -20.00 -2.51 -2.90
CA GLY A 62 -20.44 -3.28 -1.73
C GLY A 62 -19.62 -4.55 -1.47
N SER A 63 -18.42 -4.67 -2.05
CA SER A 63 -17.54 -5.83 -1.90
C SER A 63 -16.40 -5.50 -0.93
N ALA A 64 -16.73 -5.31 0.36
CA ALA A 64 -15.77 -4.96 1.41
C ALA A 64 -14.65 -5.99 1.55
N ASP A 65 -14.94 -7.28 1.42
CA ASP A 65 -13.96 -8.37 1.49
C ASP A 65 -12.83 -8.22 0.48
N ILE A 66 -13.15 -7.77 -0.74
CA ILE A 66 -12.16 -7.54 -1.78
C ILE A 66 -11.28 -6.34 -1.41
N ALA A 67 -11.86 -5.28 -0.85
CA ALA A 67 -11.10 -4.11 -0.42
C ALA A 67 -10.12 -4.47 0.72
N ILE A 68 -10.60 -5.17 1.76
CA ILE A 68 -9.76 -5.63 2.87
C ILE A 68 -8.69 -6.60 2.38
N GLY A 69 -9.08 -7.60 1.58
CA GLY A 69 -8.16 -8.59 1.02
C GLY A 69 -7.06 -7.95 0.16
N ASN A 70 -7.38 -6.91 -0.61
CA ASN A 70 -6.42 -6.16 -1.41
C ASN A 70 -5.39 -5.43 -0.53
N VAL A 71 -5.84 -4.72 0.51
CA VAL A 71 -4.94 -3.99 1.42
C VAL A 71 -4.05 -4.95 2.22
N VAL A 72 -4.64 -5.97 2.84
CA VAL A 72 -3.88 -6.95 3.63
C VAL A 72 -2.96 -7.77 2.75
N GLY A 73 -3.46 -8.24 1.59
CA GLY A 73 -2.69 -9.04 0.65
C GLY A 73 -1.50 -8.31 0.06
N SER A 74 -1.66 -7.03 -0.32
CA SER A 74 -0.55 -6.21 -0.82
C SER A 74 0.51 -5.97 0.25
N ASN A 75 0.12 -5.71 1.50
CA ASN A 75 1.06 -5.56 2.62
C ASN A 75 1.86 -6.84 2.89
N ILE A 76 1.19 -8.00 2.89
CA ILE A 76 1.85 -9.30 3.05
C ILE A 76 2.82 -9.55 1.88
N PHE A 77 2.38 -9.34 0.65
CA PHE A 77 3.21 -9.53 -0.54
C PHE A 77 4.43 -8.60 -0.53
N ASN A 78 4.23 -7.31 -0.24
CA ASN A 78 5.32 -6.34 -0.18
C ASN A 78 6.34 -6.69 0.92
N THR A 79 5.87 -7.13 2.09
CA THR A 79 6.75 -7.45 3.22
C THR A 79 7.48 -8.78 3.02
N LEU A 80 6.77 -9.84 2.62
CA LEU A 80 7.37 -11.17 2.53
C LEU A 80 8.05 -11.40 1.19
N MET A 81 7.39 -11.07 0.09
CA MET A 81 7.92 -11.37 -1.24
C MET A 81 8.95 -10.33 -1.68
N ILE A 82 8.61 -9.05 -1.67
CA ILE A 82 9.52 -8.01 -2.18
C ILE A 82 10.72 -7.82 -1.24
N VAL A 83 10.48 -7.61 0.06
CA VAL A 83 11.58 -7.44 1.03
C VAL A 83 12.38 -8.73 1.16
N GLY A 84 11.72 -9.88 1.23
CA GLY A 84 12.37 -11.19 1.31
C GLY A 84 13.25 -11.48 0.10
N CYS A 85 12.74 -11.29 -1.12
CA CYS A 85 13.54 -11.46 -2.34
C CYS A 85 14.70 -10.47 -2.42
N THR A 86 14.46 -9.20 -2.07
CA THR A 86 15.53 -8.19 -2.08
C THR A 86 16.66 -8.57 -1.12
N ALA A 87 16.32 -9.07 0.08
CA ALA A 87 17.29 -9.51 1.08
C ALA A 87 18.16 -10.69 0.64
N LEU A 88 17.68 -11.51 -0.30
CA LEU A 88 18.48 -12.60 -0.88
C LEU A 88 19.59 -12.11 -1.81
N PHE A 89 19.38 -10.97 -2.48
CA PHE A 89 20.33 -10.44 -3.47
C PHE A 89 21.20 -9.30 -2.91
N ALA A 90 20.70 -8.56 -1.93
CA ALA A 90 21.43 -7.44 -1.35
C ALA A 90 21.08 -7.24 0.14
N PRO A 91 22.05 -6.87 1.00
CA PRO A 91 21.76 -6.57 2.40
C PRO A 91 20.87 -5.32 2.50
N ILE A 92 19.78 -5.42 3.26
CA ILE A 92 18.88 -4.31 3.53
C ILE A 92 19.35 -3.60 4.80
N VAL A 93 19.74 -2.34 4.66
CA VAL A 93 20.15 -1.51 5.80
C VAL A 93 18.93 -0.88 6.45
N ILE A 94 18.63 -1.29 7.67
CA ILE A 94 17.52 -0.74 8.46
C ILE A 94 18.04 0.41 9.33
N THR A 95 17.49 1.61 9.15
CA THR A 95 17.87 2.78 9.93
C THR A 95 17.21 2.78 11.31
N ARG A 96 17.79 3.49 12.27
CA ARG A 96 17.17 3.68 13.60
C ARG A 96 15.82 4.40 13.53
N ASN A 97 15.64 5.26 12.54
CA ASN A 97 14.37 5.96 12.31
C ASN A 97 13.27 4.99 11.85
N THR A 98 13.62 4.11 10.91
CA THR A 98 12.71 3.04 10.44
C THR A 98 12.26 2.15 11.59
N LEU A 99 13.20 1.71 12.45
CA LEU A 99 12.87 0.87 13.62
C LEU A 99 11.98 1.57 14.65
N ARG A 100 12.18 2.87 14.88
CA ARG A 100 11.53 3.59 15.97
C ARG A 100 10.24 4.28 15.58
N LYS A 101 10.04 4.60 14.30
CA LYS A 101 8.87 5.34 13.82
C LYS A 101 8.08 4.57 12.77
N GLU A 102 8.73 4.13 11.70
CA GLU A 102 8.03 3.55 10.54
C GLU A 102 7.44 2.18 10.88
N ILE A 103 8.23 1.27 11.46
CA ILE A 103 7.74 -0.06 11.85
C ILE A 103 6.62 0.01 12.91
N PRO A 104 6.76 0.77 14.02
CA PRO A 104 5.66 0.92 14.97
C PRO A 104 4.40 1.53 14.36
N LEU A 105 4.54 2.50 13.45
CA LEU A 105 3.39 3.08 12.75
C LEU A 105 2.70 2.07 11.84
N CYS A 106 3.47 1.24 11.14
CA CYS A 106 2.94 0.15 10.29
C CYS A 106 2.19 -0.90 11.13
N ILE A 107 2.74 -1.28 12.29
CA ILE A 107 2.06 -2.20 13.23
C ILE A 107 0.78 -1.57 13.76
N LEU A 108 0.81 -0.29 14.14
CA LEU A 108 -0.36 0.42 14.64
C LEU A 108 -1.48 0.48 13.59
N SER A 109 -1.15 0.81 12.33
CA SER A 109 -2.13 0.82 11.24
C SER A 109 -2.73 -0.56 10.96
N SER A 110 -1.93 -1.63 11.09
CA SER A 110 -2.41 -3.00 10.93
C SER A 110 -3.35 -3.42 12.07
N ILE A 111 -3.04 -3.00 13.30
CA ILE A 111 -3.91 -3.23 14.46
C ILE A 111 -5.21 -2.44 14.31
N ALA A 112 -5.16 -1.18 13.88
CA ALA A 112 -6.35 -0.38 13.63
C ALA A 112 -7.25 -1.03 12.57
N LEU A 113 -6.67 -1.50 11.45
CA LEU A 113 -7.42 -2.24 10.44
C LEU A 113 -8.06 -3.51 10.99
N LEU A 114 -7.33 -4.27 11.82
CA LEU A 114 -7.86 -5.48 12.46
C LEU A 114 -9.05 -5.16 13.40
N ILE A 115 -8.97 -4.06 14.14
CA ILE A 115 -10.06 -3.58 15.01
C ILE A 115 -11.27 -3.20 14.15
N CYS A 116 -11.09 -2.37 13.12
CA CYS A 116 -12.18 -1.94 12.23
C CYS A 116 -12.83 -3.10 11.46
N ALA A 117 -12.08 -4.16 11.16
CA ALA A 117 -12.59 -5.32 10.44
C ALA A 117 -13.28 -6.37 11.36
N ASN A 118 -13.34 -6.14 12.66
CA ASN A 118 -13.80 -7.16 13.64
C ASN A 118 -15.04 -6.71 14.41
N ASP A 119 -16.08 -6.28 13.70
CA ASP A 119 -17.34 -5.78 14.27
C ASP A 119 -18.11 -6.79 15.11
N ILE A 120 -18.01 -8.09 14.79
CA ILE A 120 -18.64 -9.14 15.59
C ILE A 120 -18.09 -9.12 17.03
N LEU A 121 -16.78 -8.93 17.18
CA LEU A 121 -16.13 -8.96 18.50
C LEU A 121 -16.36 -7.66 19.29
N LEU A 122 -16.41 -6.52 18.60
CA LEU A 122 -16.43 -5.19 19.22
C LEU A 122 -17.84 -4.61 19.35
N ASN A 123 -18.66 -4.77 18.32
CA ASN A 123 -19.98 -4.15 18.23
C ASN A 123 -21.15 -5.14 18.31
N HIS A 124 -20.88 -6.44 18.57
CA HIS A 124 -21.89 -7.51 18.56
C HIS A 124 -22.72 -7.56 17.25
N ALA A 125 -22.12 -7.16 16.14
CA ALA A 125 -22.75 -7.24 14.83
C ALA A 125 -22.96 -8.70 14.40
N THR A 126 -23.89 -8.92 13.51
CA THR A 126 -24.16 -10.27 12.97
C THR A 126 -23.12 -10.71 11.94
N GLU A 127 -22.42 -9.75 11.35
CA GLU A 127 -21.39 -9.96 10.33
C GLU A 127 -20.24 -8.97 10.52
N ASN A 128 -19.03 -9.36 10.10
CA ASN A 128 -17.87 -8.45 10.07
C ASN A 128 -17.96 -7.57 8.83
N VAL A 129 -18.21 -6.28 9.00
CA VAL A 129 -18.32 -5.30 7.90
C VAL A 129 -17.58 -4.04 8.32
N ILE A 130 -16.78 -3.49 7.44
CA ILE A 130 -16.24 -2.13 7.68
C ILE A 130 -17.38 -1.14 7.45
N SER A 131 -17.81 -0.50 8.53
CA SER A 131 -18.92 0.46 8.55
C SER A 131 -18.43 1.90 8.36
N ILE A 132 -19.37 2.84 8.22
CA ILE A 132 -19.04 4.27 8.13
C ILE A 132 -18.36 4.76 9.41
N THR A 133 -18.68 4.17 10.56
CA THR A 133 -18.08 4.53 11.85
C THR A 133 -16.60 4.14 11.92
N ASP A 134 -16.21 3.03 11.30
CA ASP A 134 -14.82 2.58 11.23
C ASP A 134 -13.98 3.46 10.30
N GLY A 135 -14.62 4.08 9.31
CA GLY A 135 -13.99 5.03 8.41
C GLY A 135 -13.72 6.40 9.03
N LEU A 136 -14.21 6.66 10.26
CA LEU A 136 -13.97 7.89 11.01
C LEU A 136 -12.84 7.75 12.04
N LEU A 137 -12.36 6.52 12.29
CA LEU A 137 -11.19 6.20 13.13
C LEU A 137 -9.90 6.27 12.32
#